data_1c161561be1008a27c3753ae486ab4f2
#
_entry.id   1c161561be1008a27c3753ae486ab4f2
#
_cell.length_a   1.000
_cell.length_b   1.000
_cell.length_c   1.000
_cell.angle_alpha   90.00
_cell.angle_beta   90.00
_cell.angle_gamma   90.00
#
_symmetry.space_group_name_H-M   'P 1'
#
loop_
_entity.id
_entity.type
_entity.pdbx_description
1 polymer ?
#
loop_
_entity_poly.entity_id
_entity_poly.type
_entity_poly.pdbx_seq_one_letter_code
_entity_poly.pdbx_strand_id
1 'polypeptide(L)'
;MRKGIKILGKVFSAAVLLLIILPVSLSLLLDIPAVQNFVVHKAAEVVSRKLETTVSIDRVDIGIFSKIKVQGFYVEDYGRDTLLYVGKLDAYVTGFGIFGGGLAFSRGEIADAKLYLRQMPDGEMNIKQIVNRMSDPDKPKKGNFKLSLKRASIENMDLCLERIDSMAPDYGIDFSHMHLYGLTARVDDFTIDGSAIYTTIAAL
;
A
#
# COMPACT_ATOMS: atom_id res chain seq x y z
N MET A 1 29.87 -30.47 -39.23
CA MET A 1 28.79 -30.68 -38.26
C MET A 1 29.20 -30.61 -36.77
N ARG A 2 30.33 -31.20 -36.31
CA ARG A 2 30.73 -31.21 -34.88
C ARG A 2 31.06 -29.84 -34.25
N LYS A 3 31.51 -28.84 -35.03
CA LYS A 3 31.83 -27.48 -34.51
C LYS A 3 30.56 -26.65 -34.18
N GLY A 4 29.51 -26.74 -34.99
CA GLY A 4 28.25 -26.05 -34.77
C GLY A 4 27.51 -26.50 -33.50
N ILE A 5 27.49 -27.80 -33.22
CA ILE A 5 26.88 -28.40 -32.04
C ILE A 5 27.60 -27.91 -30.75
N LYS A 6 28.93 -27.78 -30.79
CA LYS A 6 29.70 -27.27 -29.64
C LYS A 6 29.43 -25.77 -29.35
N ILE A 7 29.24 -24.99 -30.42
CA ILE A 7 28.87 -23.56 -30.27
C ILE A 7 27.45 -23.42 -29.71
N LEU A 8 26.52 -24.18 -30.25
CA LEU A 8 25.12 -24.20 -29.78
C LEU A 8 25.01 -24.60 -28.29
N GLY A 9 25.78 -25.63 -27.86
CA GLY A 9 25.88 -26.03 -26.47
C GLY A 9 26.43 -24.96 -25.54
N LYS A 10 27.46 -24.21 -25.98
CA LYS A 10 28.03 -23.09 -25.22
C LYS A 10 27.03 -21.91 -25.08
N VAL A 11 26.33 -21.59 -26.17
CA VAL A 11 25.30 -20.52 -26.14
C VAL A 11 24.16 -20.89 -25.23
N PHE A 12 23.71 -22.15 -25.32
CA PHE A 12 22.65 -22.66 -24.46
C PHE A 12 23.06 -22.65 -22.97
N SER A 13 24.26 -23.15 -22.63
CA SER A 13 24.75 -23.13 -21.24
C SER A 13 24.94 -21.71 -20.71
N ALA A 14 25.41 -20.76 -21.53
CA ALA A 14 25.51 -19.37 -21.17
C ALA A 14 24.15 -18.71 -20.93
N ALA A 15 23.15 -19.03 -21.75
CA ALA A 15 21.79 -18.55 -21.58
C ALA A 15 21.13 -19.09 -20.29
N VAL A 16 21.34 -20.39 -20.00
CA VAL A 16 20.84 -20.99 -18.73
C VAL A 16 21.54 -20.38 -17.53
N LEU A 17 22.85 -20.18 -17.61
CA LEU A 17 23.62 -19.54 -16.53
C LEU A 17 23.15 -18.09 -16.29
N LEU A 18 22.92 -17.32 -17.34
CA LEU A 18 22.38 -15.96 -17.25
C LEU A 18 20.97 -15.95 -16.62
N LEU A 19 20.12 -16.90 -17.01
CA LEU A 19 18.75 -17.03 -16.48
C LEU A 19 18.72 -17.34 -14.98
N ILE A 20 19.77 -17.97 -14.45
CA ILE A 20 19.91 -18.26 -13.01
C ILE A 20 20.60 -17.11 -12.29
N ILE A 21 21.72 -16.59 -12.83
CA ILE A 21 22.51 -15.56 -12.17
C ILE A 21 21.76 -14.24 -12.07
N LEU A 22 21.01 -13.86 -13.11
CA LEU A 22 20.32 -12.57 -13.15
C LEU A 22 19.26 -12.42 -12.04
N PRO A 23 18.33 -13.37 -11.83
CA PRO A 23 17.38 -13.25 -10.70
C PRO A 23 18.05 -13.37 -9.34
N VAL A 24 19.10 -14.18 -9.20
CA VAL A 24 19.86 -14.29 -7.93
C VAL A 24 20.60 -12.99 -7.62
N SER A 25 21.29 -12.39 -8.59
CA SER A 25 21.97 -11.11 -8.39
C SER A 25 20.98 -9.97 -8.13
N LEU A 26 19.84 -9.96 -8.80
CA LEU A 26 18.78 -8.99 -8.56
C LEU A 26 18.19 -9.14 -7.15
N SER A 27 17.96 -10.36 -6.69
CA SER A 27 17.52 -10.65 -5.33
C SER A 27 18.50 -10.13 -4.28
N LEU A 28 19.82 -10.41 -4.47
CA LEU A 28 20.86 -9.93 -3.57
C LEU A 28 20.99 -8.39 -3.57
N LEU A 29 20.77 -7.73 -4.71
CA LEU A 29 20.77 -6.26 -4.78
C LEU A 29 19.56 -5.67 -4.03
N LEU A 30 18.40 -6.33 -4.11
CA LEU A 30 17.20 -5.90 -3.40
C LEU A 30 17.30 -6.14 -1.88
N ASP A 31 18.22 -6.96 -1.40
CA ASP A 31 18.50 -7.13 0.03
C ASP A 31 19.31 -5.96 0.63
N ILE A 32 19.87 -5.09 -0.20
CA ILE A 32 20.62 -3.91 0.25
C ILE A 32 19.63 -2.80 0.65
N PRO A 33 19.59 -2.36 1.93
CA PRO A 33 18.63 -1.33 2.37
C PRO A 33 18.71 -0.02 1.58
N ALA A 34 19.89 0.38 1.15
CA ALA A 34 20.06 1.59 0.33
C ALA A 34 19.37 1.46 -1.04
N VAL A 35 19.41 0.29 -1.66
CA VAL A 35 18.74 0.01 -2.94
C VAL A 35 17.22 -0.03 -2.74
N GLN A 36 16.74 -0.69 -1.69
CA GLN A 36 15.32 -0.71 -1.35
C GLN A 36 14.76 0.69 -1.18
N ASN A 37 15.41 1.51 -0.34
CA ASN A 37 14.98 2.89 -0.10
C ASN A 37 15.03 3.75 -1.37
N PHE A 38 16.07 3.61 -2.20
CA PHE A 38 16.14 4.31 -3.48
C PHE A 38 14.96 3.98 -4.40
N VAL A 39 14.65 2.69 -4.57
CA VAL A 39 13.54 2.24 -5.41
C VAL A 39 12.20 2.75 -4.87
N VAL A 40 12.00 2.69 -3.55
CA VAL A 40 10.75 3.14 -2.90
C VAL A 40 10.57 4.65 -3.00
N HIS A 41 11.63 5.45 -2.79
CA HIS A 41 11.54 6.90 -2.98
C HIS A 41 11.22 7.26 -4.44
N LYS A 42 11.81 6.55 -5.41
CA LYS A 42 11.47 6.74 -6.83
C LYS A 42 10.03 6.34 -7.14
N ALA A 43 9.53 5.27 -6.54
CA ALA A 43 8.13 4.88 -6.67
C ALA A 43 7.20 5.93 -6.06
N ALA A 44 7.50 6.45 -4.87
CA ALA A 44 6.74 7.53 -4.23
C ALA A 44 6.69 8.80 -5.09
N GLU A 45 7.82 9.20 -5.70
CA GLU A 45 7.86 10.32 -6.66
C GLU A 45 6.94 10.09 -7.87
N VAL A 46 6.91 8.89 -8.43
CA VAL A 46 6.04 8.54 -9.57
C VAL A 46 4.58 8.60 -9.15
N VAL A 47 4.25 8.06 -7.97
CA VAL A 47 2.89 8.11 -7.42
C VAL A 47 2.48 9.54 -7.13
N SER A 48 3.34 10.35 -6.50
CA SER A 48 3.10 11.78 -6.24
C SER A 48 2.76 12.53 -7.52
N ARG A 49 3.53 12.32 -8.58
CA ARG A 49 3.25 12.94 -9.89
C ARG A 49 1.93 12.50 -10.49
N LYS A 50 1.61 11.20 -10.39
CA LYS A 50 0.34 10.67 -10.92
C LYS A 50 -0.86 11.22 -10.15
N LEU A 51 -0.74 11.32 -8.84
CA LEU A 51 -1.79 11.82 -7.96
C LEU A 51 -1.82 13.36 -7.90
N GLU A 52 -0.79 14.05 -8.40
CA GLU A 52 -0.61 15.51 -8.30
C GLU A 52 -0.68 15.99 -6.84
N THR A 53 -0.24 15.17 -5.91
CA THR A 53 -0.13 15.51 -4.50
C THR A 53 1.10 14.85 -3.89
N THR A 54 1.49 15.25 -2.68
CA THR A 54 2.67 14.71 -2.02
C THR A 54 2.38 13.31 -1.48
N VAL A 55 3.19 12.36 -1.92
CA VAL A 55 3.29 11.02 -1.33
C VAL A 55 4.74 10.78 -0.96
N SER A 56 5.00 10.46 0.28
CA SER A 56 6.36 10.17 0.74
C SER A 56 6.43 8.94 1.63
N ILE A 57 7.61 8.38 1.70
CA ILE A 57 7.95 7.24 2.56
C ILE A 57 9.35 7.50 3.09
N ASP A 58 9.54 7.49 4.40
CA ASP A 58 10.85 7.76 4.99
C ASP A 58 11.77 6.57 4.84
N ARG A 59 11.25 5.37 5.10
CA ARG A 59 12.07 4.16 5.03
C ARG A 59 11.23 2.93 4.72
N VAL A 60 11.80 2.03 3.90
CA VAL A 60 11.31 0.67 3.71
C VAL A 60 12.43 -0.32 3.96
N ASP A 61 12.07 -1.42 4.59
CA ASP A 61 12.95 -2.55 4.88
C ASP A 61 12.21 -3.84 4.51
N ILE A 62 12.70 -4.53 3.50
CA ILE A 62 12.12 -5.78 2.99
C ILE A 62 13.02 -6.91 3.42
N GLY A 63 12.56 -7.68 4.41
CA GLY A 63 13.29 -8.82 4.93
C GLY A 63 13.18 -10.06 4.05
N ILE A 64 14.18 -10.92 4.13
CA ILE A 64 14.32 -12.17 3.34
C ILE A 64 13.11 -13.12 3.51
N PHE A 65 12.40 -13.06 4.64
CA PHE A 65 11.26 -13.93 4.96
C PHE A 65 9.90 -13.21 4.79
N SER A 66 9.74 -12.44 3.73
CA SER A 66 8.45 -11.83 3.36
C SER A 66 7.91 -10.80 4.36
N LYS A 67 8.73 -10.27 5.27
CA LYS A 67 8.36 -9.17 6.14
C LYS A 67 8.71 -7.84 5.48
N ILE A 68 7.71 -6.97 5.33
CA ILE A 68 7.88 -5.60 4.85
C ILE A 68 7.65 -4.67 6.03
N LYS A 69 8.60 -3.78 6.28
CA LYS A 69 8.48 -2.69 7.25
C LYS A 69 8.49 -1.36 6.50
N VAL A 70 7.53 -0.52 6.79
CA VAL A 70 7.43 0.83 6.25
C VAL A 70 7.41 1.81 7.41
N GLN A 71 8.16 2.89 7.30
CA GLN A 71 8.17 3.99 8.28
C GLN A 71 7.89 5.30 7.58
N GLY A 72 7.08 6.15 8.21
CA GLY A 72 6.80 7.50 7.76
C GLY A 72 6.09 7.55 6.40
N PHE A 73 5.09 6.67 6.17
CA PHE A 73 4.25 6.79 4.98
C PHE A 73 3.30 7.96 5.13
N TYR A 74 3.32 8.87 4.17
CA TYR A 74 2.57 10.11 4.18
C TYR A 74 1.86 10.34 2.85
N VAL A 75 0.62 10.78 2.92
CA VAL A 75 -0.18 11.24 1.78
C VAL A 75 -0.83 12.57 2.14
N GLU A 76 -0.59 13.56 1.32
CA GLU A 76 -1.17 14.89 1.40
C GLU A 76 -2.51 14.92 0.64
N ASP A 77 -3.47 15.70 1.11
CA ASP A 77 -4.68 16.00 0.34
C ASP A 77 -4.46 17.21 -0.60
N TYR A 78 -5.46 17.54 -1.41
CA TYR A 78 -5.36 18.68 -2.33
C TYR A 78 -5.46 20.06 -1.66
N GLY A 79 -5.83 20.10 -0.37
CA GLY A 79 -5.73 21.27 0.49
C GLY A 79 -4.33 21.49 1.08
N ARG A 80 -3.39 20.60 0.76
CA ARG A 80 -2.02 20.54 1.31
C ARG A 80 -1.97 20.23 2.80
N ASP A 81 -2.98 19.53 3.27
CA ASP A 81 -3.02 18.99 4.62
C ASP A 81 -2.79 17.48 4.63
N THR A 82 -2.52 16.93 5.80
CA THR A 82 -2.39 15.48 5.96
C THR A 82 -3.72 14.80 5.66
N LEU A 83 -3.74 13.89 4.67
CA LEU A 83 -4.83 12.94 4.50
C LEU A 83 -4.56 11.65 5.28
N LEU A 84 -3.37 11.09 5.10
CA LEU A 84 -2.96 9.85 5.74
C LEU A 84 -1.51 9.93 6.17
N TYR A 85 -1.25 9.56 7.40
CA TYR A 85 0.08 9.31 7.91
C TYR A 85 0.12 7.96 8.60
N VAL A 86 1.18 7.19 8.39
CA VAL A 86 1.44 5.94 9.10
C VAL A 86 2.87 5.96 9.60
N GLY A 87 3.06 6.10 10.90
CA GLY A 87 4.38 6.14 11.51
C GLY A 87 5.11 4.83 11.32
N LYS A 88 4.39 3.70 11.48
CA LYS A 88 4.96 2.35 11.33
C LYS A 88 3.93 1.39 10.75
N LEU A 89 4.35 0.65 9.73
CA LEU A 89 3.61 -0.48 9.16
C LEU A 89 4.52 -1.69 9.04
N ASP A 90 4.18 -2.77 9.69
CA ASP A 90 4.81 -4.08 9.54
C ASP A 90 3.83 -5.02 8.83
N ALA A 91 4.20 -5.58 7.69
CA ALA A 91 3.36 -6.48 6.91
C ALA A 91 4.08 -7.81 6.64
N TYR A 92 3.37 -8.91 6.80
CA TYR A 92 3.90 -10.26 6.57
C TYR A 92 3.22 -10.87 5.36
N VAL A 93 3.92 -10.87 4.23
CA VAL A 93 3.44 -11.39 2.95
C VAL A 93 3.48 -12.91 2.97
N THR A 94 2.38 -13.56 2.61
CA THR A 94 2.30 -15.03 2.49
C THR A 94 2.18 -15.53 1.08
N GLY A 95 1.85 -14.63 0.14
CA GLY A 95 1.74 -15.01 -1.27
C GLY A 95 1.59 -13.82 -2.19
N PHE A 96 2.19 -13.99 -3.37
CA PHE A 96 1.99 -13.12 -4.52
C PHE A 96 1.23 -13.92 -5.57
N GLY A 97 0.06 -13.46 -5.95
CA GLY A 97 -0.71 -14.06 -7.04
C GLY A 97 -0.06 -13.76 -8.39
N ILE A 98 0.97 -14.52 -8.76
CA ILE A 98 1.71 -14.34 -10.02
C ILE A 98 0.78 -14.45 -11.23
N PHE A 99 -0.29 -15.26 -11.15
CA PHE A 99 -1.24 -15.50 -12.23
C PHE A 99 -2.64 -14.89 -12.01
N GLY A 100 -2.92 -14.29 -10.84
CA GLY A 100 -4.26 -13.77 -10.50
C GLY A 100 -4.29 -12.35 -9.91
N GLY A 101 -3.15 -11.65 -9.86
CA GLY A 101 -3.11 -10.24 -9.42
C GLY A 101 -3.50 -10.01 -7.95
N GLY A 102 -3.26 -10.98 -7.06
CA GLY A 102 -3.59 -10.86 -5.64
C GLY A 102 -2.39 -10.77 -4.72
N LEU A 103 -2.56 -10.08 -3.60
CA LEU A 103 -1.61 -10.02 -2.49
C LEU A 103 -2.25 -10.65 -1.25
N ALA A 104 -1.52 -11.54 -0.59
CA ALA A 104 -1.96 -12.19 0.63
C ALA A 104 -0.99 -11.91 1.78
N PHE A 105 -1.54 -11.45 2.89
CA PHE A 105 -0.81 -11.15 4.11
C PHE A 105 -1.36 -11.99 5.27
N SER A 106 -0.47 -12.55 6.07
CA SER A 106 -0.88 -13.24 7.31
C SER A 106 -1.14 -12.27 8.45
N ARG A 107 -0.37 -11.19 8.51
CA ARG A 107 -0.44 -10.16 9.55
C ARG A 107 -0.08 -8.81 8.99
N GLY A 108 -0.77 -7.77 9.50
CA GLY A 108 -0.43 -6.37 9.35
C GLY A 108 -0.46 -5.70 10.72
N GLU A 109 0.53 -4.89 11.02
CA GLU A 109 0.62 -4.11 12.26
C GLU A 109 0.85 -2.65 11.89
N ILE A 110 -0.10 -1.80 12.26
CA ILE A 110 -0.08 -0.36 12.01
C ILE A 110 0.06 0.34 13.35
N ALA A 111 1.00 1.27 13.48
CA ALA A 111 1.14 2.09 14.65
C ALA A 111 1.36 3.56 14.29
N ASP A 112 0.90 4.44 15.19
CA ASP A 112 1.04 5.89 15.07
C ASP A 112 0.46 6.42 13.75
N ALA A 113 -0.79 6.05 13.45
CA ALA A 113 -1.45 6.44 12.22
C ALA A 113 -2.37 7.66 12.42
N LYS A 114 -2.55 8.44 11.34
CA LYS A 114 -3.50 9.54 11.28
C LYS A 114 -4.28 9.44 9.98
N LEU A 115 -5.60 9.49 10.06
CA LEU A 115 -6.48 9.53 8.90
C LEU A 115 -7.43 10.72 9.07
N TYR A 116 -7.26 11.75 8.22
CA TYR A 116 -8.03 12.97 8.27
C TYR A 116 -8.92 13.08 7.04
N LEU A 117 -10.19 12.75 7.22
CA LEU A 117 -11.22 12.82 6.20
C LEU A 117 -11.95 14.14 6.34
N ARG A 118 -11.81 15.02 5.35
CA ARG A 118 -12.42 16.35 5.34
C ARG A 118 -13.25 16.55 4.09
N GLN A 119 -14.38 17.21 4.26
CA GLN A 119 -15.13 17.70 3.13
C GLN A 119 -14.47 18.98 2.60
N MET A 120 -14.22 18.98 1.30
CA MET A 120 -13.62 20.13 0.61
C MET A 120 -14.68 21.16 0.24
N PRO A 121 -14.33 22.41 -0.13
CA PRO A 121 -15.28 23.45 -0.50
C PRO A 121 -16.21 23.12 -1.67
N ASP A 122 -15.83 22.13 -2.50
CA ASP A 122 -16.66 21.60 -3.59
C ASP A 122 -17.72 20.59 -3.11
N GLY A 123 -17.79 20.31 -1.81
CA GLY A 123 -18.69 19.35 -1.17
C GLY A 123 -18.20 17.91 -1.19
N GLU A 124 -17.07 17.62 -1.83
CA GLU A 124 -16.52 16.27 -1.92
C GLU A 124 -15.53 15.98 -0.76
N MET A 125 -15.41 14.71 -0.40
CA MET A 125 -14.37 14.30 0.58
C MET A 125 -12.98 14.34 -0.05
N ASN A 126 -11.98 14.84 0.70
CA ASN A 126 -10.59 14.94 0.24
C ASN A 126 -10.01 13.63 -0.29
N ILE A 127 -10.40 12.48 0.26
CA ILE A 127 -9.97 11.16 -0.22
C ILE A 127 -10.51 10.83 -1.62
N LYS A 128 -11.69 11.35 -2.00
CA LYS A 128 -12.37 11.00 -3.27
C LYS A 128 -11.53 11.38 -4.48
N GLN A 129 -10.88 12.52 -4.45
CA GLN A 129 -10.05 12.98 -5.54
C GLN A 129 -8.85 12.06 -5.77
N ILE A 130 -8.21 11.58 -4.68
CA ILE A 130 -7.11 10.63 -4.75
C ILE A 130 -7.57 9.29 -5.34
N VAL A 131 -8.70 8.77 -4.87
CA VAL A 131 -9.29 7.52 -5.39
C VAL A 131 -9.62 7.66 -6.87
N ASN A 132 -10.19 8.78 -7.30
CA ASN A 132 -10.51 9.03 -8.72
C ASN A 132 -9.25 9.04 -9.59
N ARG A 133 -8.14 9.63 -9.13
CA ARG A 133 -6.87 9.65 -9.88
C ARG A 133 -6.13 8.32 -9.87
N MET A 134 -6.34 7.51 -8.84
CA MET A 134 -5.84 6.12 -8.83
C MET A 134 -6.61 5.24 -9.81
N SER A 135 -7.90 5.53 -9.99
CA SER A 135 -8.78 4.82 -10.90
C SER A 135 -8.55 5.37 -12.32
N ASP A 136 -8.08 4.54 -13.24
CA ASP A 136 -7.96 4.89 -14.65
C ASP A 136 -9.25 4.43 -15.36
N PRO A 137 -10.17 5.36 -15.72
CA PRO A 137 -11.45 4.98 -16.32
C PRO A 137 -11.31 4.35 -17.71
N ASP A 138 -10.20 4.60 -18.40
CA ASP A 138 -9.94 4.12 -19.75
C ASP A 138 -9.24 2.76 -19.81
N LYS A 139 -8.75 2.28 -18.68
CA LYS A 139 -8.19 0.92 -18.62
C LYS A 139 -9.28 -0.09 -18.29
N PRO A 140 -9.53 -1.06 -19.18
CA PRO A 140 -10.37 -2.18 -18.81
C PRO A 140 -9.82 -2.77 -17.49
N LYS A 141 -10.71 -2.97 -16.51
CA LYS A 141 -10.36 -3.60 -15.23
C LYS A 141 -9.77 -4.98 -15.52
N LYS A 142 -8.46 -5.03 -15.75
CA LYS A 142 -7.72 -6.26 -16.00
C LYS A 142 -7.57 -6.99 -14.67
N GLY A 143 -8.49 -7.92 -14.44
CA GLY A 143 -8.48 -8.81 -13.29
C GLY A 143 -9.05 -8.16 -12.02
N ASN A 144 -9.74 -8.93 -11.23
CA ASN A 144 -10.14 -8.52 -9.89
C ASN A 144 -8.87 -8.53 -9.02
N PHE A 145 -8.34 -7.34 -8.71
CA PHE A 145 -7.30 -7.24 -7.70
C PHE A 145 -7.86 -7.80 -6.39
N LYS A 146 -7.17 -8.78 -5.84
CA LYS A 146 -7.54 -9.38 -4.57
C LYS A 146 -6.46 -9.12 -3.53
N LEU A 147 -6.84 -8.48 -2.43
CA LEU A 147 -5.99 -8.30 -1.26
C LEU A 147 -6.63 -9.04 -0.11
N SER A 148 -5.89 -9.92 0.53
CA SER A 148 -6.35 -10.61 1.72
C SER A 148 -5.35 -10.42 2.86
N LEU A 149 -5.87 -10.13 4.06
CA LEU A 149 -5.11 -9.90 5.27
C LEU A 149 -5.83 -10.64 6.41
N LYS A 150 -5.20 -11.71 6.91
CA LYS A 150 -5.83 -12.56 7.93
C LYS A 150 -6.00 -11.86 9.27
N ARG A 151 -5.04 -11.03 9.66
CA ARG A 151 -5.10 -10.27 10.91
C ARG A 151 -4.44 -8.92 10.75
N ALA A 152 -5.11 -7.85 11.15
CA ALA A 152 -4.54 -6.54 11.32
C ALA A 152 -4.67 -6.07 12.77
N SER A 153 -3.64 -5.44 13.29
CA SER A 153 -3.71 -4.64 14.51
C SER A 153 -3.40 -3.18 14.17
N ILE A 154 -4.16 -2.31 14.79
CA ILE A 154 -3.97 -0.86 14.71
C ILE A 154 -3.76 -0.38 16.14
N GLU A 155 -2.69 0.36 16.36
CA GLU A 155 -2.34 0.95 17.65
C GLU A 155 -2.11 2.44 17.48
N ASN A 156 -2.68 3.24 18.37
CA ASN A 156 -2.49 4.68 18.43
C ASN A 156 -2.84 5.37 17.09
N MET A 157 -4.08 5.20 16.62
CA MET A 157 -4.57 5.85 15.42
C MET A 157 -5.44 7.05 15.76
N ASP A 158 -5.17 8.21 15.15
CA ASP A 158 -6.05 9.37 15.15
C ASP A 158 -6.94 9.35 13.90
N LEU A 159 -8.24 9.43 14.10
CA LEU A 159 -9.23 9.52 13.03
C LEU A 159 -10.00 10.83 13.16
N CYS A 160 -9.94 11.65 12.15
CA CYS A 160 -10.73 12.88 12.05
C CYS A 160 -11.71 12.77 10.87
N LEU A 161 -12.96 13.14 11.12
CA LEU A 161 -13.99 13.33 10.10
C LEU A 161 -14.60 14.72 10.27
N GLU A 162 -14.49 15.56 9.24
CA GLU A 162 -14.99 16.91 9.22
C GLU A 162 -15.84 17.16 7.97
N ARG A 163 -17.09 17.57 8.16
CA ARG A 163 -18.02 17.95 7.09
C ARG A 163 -18.45 19.40 7.28
N ILE A 164 -18.22 20.22 6.28
CA ILE A 164 -18.54 21.66 6.33
C ILE A 164 -20.01 21.96 6.03
N ASP A 165 -20.72 21.02 5.41
CA ASP A 165 -22.13 21.19 5.00
C ASP A 165 -23.14 20.66 6.02
N SER A 166 -22.66 20.13 7.16
CA SER A 166 -23.53 19.59 8.20
C SER A 166 -23.52 20.46 9.45
N MET A 167 -24.68 20.74 10.00
CA MET A 167 -24.82 21.35 11.31
C MET A 167 -24.68 20.28 12.40
N ALA A 168 -24.05 20.67 13.51
CA ALA A 168 -24.05 19.81 14.68
C ALA A 168 -25.48 19.51 15.13
N PRO A 169 -25.82 18.27 15.50
CA PRO A 169 -27.15 17.95 16.00
C PRO A 169 -27.37 18.61 17.37
N ASP A 170 -28.61 19.03 17.64
CA ASP A 170 -28.96 19.61 18.93
C ASP A 170 -28.79 18.63 20.11
N TYR A 171 -28.84 17.33 19.81
CA TYR A 171 -28.70 16.23 20.80
C TYR A 171 -27.93 15.06 20.19
N GLY A 172 -27.13 14.37 21.03
CA GLY A 172 -26.43 13.15 20.66
C GLY A 172 -25.00 13.36 20.18
N ILE A 173 -24.48 12.40 19.44
CA ILE A 173 -23.10 12.41 18.93
C ILE A 173 -23.10 13.04 17.55
N ASP A 174 -22.22 14.03 17.36
CA ASP A 174 -21.98 14.61 16.05
C ASP A 174 -21.01 13.73 15.24
N PHE A 175 -21.55 12.87 14.42
CA PHE A 175 -20.76 12.02 13.51
C PHE A 175 -20.21 12.76 12.30
N SER A 176 -20.57 14.01 12.09
CA SER A 176 -20.09 14.82 10.99
C SER A 176 -18.82 15.60 11.36
N HIS A 177 -18.60 15.84 12.65
CA HIS A 177 -17.43 16.52 13.21
C HIS A 177 -16.83 15.64 14.30
N MET A 178 -16.23 14.53 13.90
CA MET A 178 -15.72 13.52 14.83
C MET A 178 -14.20 13.52 14.84
N HIS A 179 -13.61 13.53 16.03
CA HIS A 179 -12.18 13.34 16.19
C HIS A 179 -11.92 12.29 17.29
N LEU A 180 -11.40 11.16 16.88
CA LEU A 180 -11.06 10.03 17.75
C LEU A 180 -9.54 9.94 17.84
N TYR A 181 -9.03 9.85 19.04
CA TYR A 181 -7.60 9.81 19.33
C TYR A 181 -7.20 8.46 19.94
N GLY A 182 -6.02 8.00 19.60
CA GLY A 182 -5.41 6.83 20.22
C GLY A 182 -6.21 5.54 20.01
N LEU A 183 -6.91 5.42 18.88
CA LEU A 183 -7.70 4.24 18.57
C LEU A 183 -6.81 3.01 18.52
N THR A 184 -7.27 1.94 19.16
CA THR A 184 -6.68 0.62 19.04
C THR A 184 -7.75 -0.35 18.56
N ALA A 185 -7.46 -1.06 17.47
CA ALA A 185 -8.41 -1.98 16.86
C ALA A 185 -7.72 -3.26 16.40
N ARG A 186 -8.48 -4.35 16.38
CA ARG A 186 -8.10 -5.60 15.74
C ARG A 186 -9.14 -5.96 14.70
N VAL A 187 -8.64 -6.25 13.51
CA VAL A 187 -9.43 -6.63 12.35
C VAL A 187 -8.96 -8.00 11.89
N ASP A 188 -9.87 -8.94 11.77
CA ASP A 188 -9.60 -10.28 11.25
C ASP A 188 -10.29 -10.45 9.88
N ASP A 189 -9.67 -11.28 9.03
CA ASP A 189 -10.18 -11.68 7.71
C ASP A 189 -10.57 -10.52 6.80
N PHE A 190 -9.74 -9.47 6.76
CA PHE A 190 -9.93 -8.37 5.84
C PHE A 190 -9.63 -8.81 4.40
N THR A 191 -10.57 -8.61 3.51
CA THR A 191 -10.43 -8.96 2.09
C THR A 191 -11.02 -7.86 1.22
N ILE A 192 -10.24 -7.42 0.22
CA ILE A 192 -10.73 -6.64 -0.92
C ILE A 192 -10.76 -7.58 -2.11
N ASP A 193 -11.92 -7.72 -2.76
CA ASP A 193 -12.11 -8.48 -3.98
C ASP A 193 -12.86 -7.61 -4.99
N GLY A 194 -12.10 -7.05 -5.93
CA GLY A 194 -12.60 -6.03 -6.85
C GLY A 194 -13.07 -4.77 -6.11
N SER A 195 -14.38 -4.52 -6.07
CA SER A 195 -15.00 -3.39 -5.38
C SER A 195 -15.62 -3.75 -4.02
N ALA A 196 -15.61 -5.03 -3.65
CA ALA A 196 -16.20 -5.50 -2.40
C ALA A 196 -15.14 -5.56 -1.28
N ILE A 197 -15.53 -5.13 -0.08
CA ILE A 197 -14.71 -5.19 1.12
C ILE A 197 -15.43 -6.06 2.14
N TYR A 198 -14.72 -7.06 2.64
CA TYR A 198 -15.19 -7.95 3.69
C TYR A 198 -14.25 -7.85 4.88
N THR A 199 -14.79 -7.77 6.09
CA THR A 199 -13.97 -7.71 7.31
C THR A 199 -14.74 -8.14 8.52
N THR A 200 -14.04 -8.61 9.53
CA THR A 200 -14.53 -8.90 10.87
C THR A 200 -13.79 -8.03 11.87
N ILE A 201 -14.49 -7.16 12.60
CA ILE A 201 -13.91 -6.39 13.70
C ILE A 201 -13.90 -7.29 14.93
N ALA A 202 -12.69 -7.68 15.38
CA ALA A 202 -12.54 -8.58 16.51
C ALA A 202 -12.44 -7.84 17.85
N ALA A 203 -11.92 -6.62 17.86
CA ALA A 203 -11.84 -5.72 19.02
C ALA A 203 -11.67 -4.27 18.57
N LEU A 204 -12.15 -3.36 19.42
CA LEU A 204 -12.06 -1.90 19.22
C LEU A 204 -11.73 -1.26 20.57
#